data_aade59c2c216bc39474297e3ee88e812
#
_entry.id   aade59c2c216bc39474297e3ee88e812
#
_cell.length_a   1.000
_cell.length_b   1.000
_cell.length_c   1.000
_cell.angle_alpha   90.00
_cell.angle_beta   90.00
_cell.angle_gamma   90.00
#
_symmetry.space_group_name_H-M   'P 1'
#
loop_
_entity.id
_entity.type
_entity.pdbx_description
1 polymer ?
#
loop_
_entity_poly.entity_id
_entity_poly.type
_entity_poly.pdbx_seq_one_letter_code
_entity_poly.pdbx_strand_id
1 'polypeptide(L)'
;MSYQPVHDLEANKPPPYTSTYVYGNQPPPSAPPQDYGSSQLGPFGDDEDIGISSFSEKTVRQGFIRKVYSILFVQLLVSIAIVCLFVLSPPVNSYVRRNQWMFWSAWILTIVFMIAIACCENARRSYPLNFILLGLFTLCESYLIGVVSAHYKVNEVLMAMGIVAVVSLAITLFAFQTKYDFTMMGGCLFVAVIVLLCFGILTIFFHSKILRLIYACIGALIFGLYLVMDTQLMMGGNKRYSISPEDYVFAALNLYIDIVTLFLYILEIIGLARN
;
A
#
# COMPACT_ATOMS: atom_id res chain seq x y z
N MET A 1 -56.16 1.38 -47.12
CA MET A 1 -56.42 -0.07 -47.05
C MET A 1 -55.05 -0.70 -46.64
N SER A 2 -54.83 -1.38 -45.59
CA SER A 2 -55.60 -1.94 -44.49
C SER A 2 -54.69 -2.00 -43.29
N TYR A 3 -55.24 -1.72 -42.14
CA TYR A 3 -54.64 -1.92 -40.81
C TYR A 3 -54.38 -3.41 -40.55
N GLN A 4 -53.27 -3.75 -39.88
CA GLN A 4 -53.20 -4.92 -38.98
C GLN A 4 -52.39 -4.64 -37.73
N PRO A 5 -52.71 -5.32 -36.59
CA PRO A 5 -52.48 -4.78 -35.28
C PRO A 5 -51.24 -5.31 -34.55
N VAL A 6 -50.89 -4.61 -33.46
CA VAL A 6 -49.88 -4.91 -32.45
C VAL A 6 -50.31 -6.12 -31.60
N HIS A 7 -49.48 -7.12 -31.51
CA HIS A 7 -49.32 -8.15 -30.50
C HIS A 7 -47.86 -8.66 -30.65
N ASP A 8 -46.96 -8.79 -29.69
CA ASP A 8 -47.06 -9.24 -28.33
C ASP A 8 -45.89 -8.69 -27.49
N LEU A 9 -46.24 -8.16 -26.35
CA LEU A 9 -45.32 -7.89 -25.23
C LEU A 9 -45.28 -9.13 -24.34
N GLU A 10 -44.43 -10.10 -24.64
CA GLU A 10 -44.09 -11.19 -23.71
C GLU A 10 -42.75 -11.84 -24.08
N ALA A 11 -41.66 -11.28 -23.59
CA ALA A 11 -40.39 -12.04 -23.46
C ALA A 11 -39.39 -11.29 -22.56
N ASN A 12 -39.62 -11.27 -21.28
CA ASN A 12 -38.51 -11.00 -20.34
C ASN A 12 -38.78 -11.72 -19.02
N LYS A 13 -38.70 -13.07 -19.05
CA LYS A 13 -38.58 -13.89 -17.82
C LYS A 13 -37.18 -14.45 -17.78
N PRO A 14 -36.44 -14.27 -16.64
CA PRO A 14 -35.17 -14.95 -16.45
C PRO A 14 -35.37 -16.45 -16.34
N PRO A 15 -34.39 -17.30 -16.76
CA PRO A 15 -34.50 -18.75 -16.72
C PRO A 15 -34.53 -19.27 -15.28
N PRO A 16 -35.23 -20.40 -15.00
CA PRO A 16 -35.30 -20.97 -13.66
C PRO A 16 -33.97 -21.64 -13.30
N TYR A 17 -33.46 -21.31 -12.12
CA TYR A 17 -32.31 -21.99 -11.52
C TYR A 17 -32.74 -23.40 -11.10
N THR A 18 -32.25 -24.41 -11.79
CA THR A 18 -32.34 -25.82 -11.38
C THR A 18 -31.18 -26.12 -10.40
N SER A 19 -31.44 -26.05 -9.11
CA SER A 19 -30.56 -26.64 -8.10
C SER A 19 -31.07 -28.03 -7.78
N THR A 20 -30.38 -29.05 -8.32
CA THR A 20 -30.59 -30.43 -7.96
C THR A 20 -29.88 -30.74 -6.64
N TYR A 21 -30.60 -30.73 -5.53
CA TYR A 21 -30.18 -31.39 -4.31
C TYR A 21 -31.15 -32.52 -4.00
N VAL A 22 -30.65 -33.73 -4.16
CA VAL A 22 -31.30 -34.95 -3.69
C VAL A 22 -31.14 -35.04 -2.18
N TYR A 23 -32.24 -34.93 -1.44
CA TYR A 23 -32.32 -35.44 -0.06
C TYR A 23 -33.62 -36.13 0.18
N GLY A 24 -33.48 -37.35 0.73
CA GLY A 24 -34.54 -38.29 0.92
C GLY A 24 -35.54 -37.95 1.99
N ASN A 25 -36.73 -38.51 1.80
CA ASN A 25 -37.79 -38.81 2.75
C ASN A 25 -38.11 -37.82 3.87
N GLN A 26 -39.05 -36.91 3.59
CA GLN A 26 -39.94 -36.37 4.62
C GLN A 26 -41.40 -36.56 4.18
N PRO A 27 -42.31 -36.92 5.13
CA PRO A 27 -43.75 -37.04 4.87
C PRO A 27 -44.37 -35.65 4.61
N PRO A 28 -45.50 -35.57 3.90
CA PRO A 28 -46.13 -34.32 3.55
C PRO A 28 -46.68 -33.57 4.79
N PRO A 29 -46.55 -32.23 4.85
CA PRO A 29 -47.15 -31.46 5.94
C PRO A 29 -48.68 -31.40 5.78
N SER A 30 -49.35 -31.81 6.81
CA SER A 30 -50.80 -31.66 7.00
C SER A 30 -51.05 -30.34 7.73
N ALA A 31 -51.98 -29.55 7.22
CA ALA A 31 -52.69 -28.38 7.76
C ALA A 31 -52.12 -26.97 7.40
N PRO A 32 -53.02 -26.04 7.02
CA PRO A 32 -52.67 -24.66 6.72
C PRO A 32 -52.28 -23.91 8.01
N PRO A 33 -51.40 -22.91 7.95
CA PRO A 33 -51.02 -22.14 9.09
C PRO A 33 -52.21 -21.29 9.60
N GLN A 34 -52.51 -21.40 10.88
CA GLN A 34 -53.40 -20.49 11.57
C GLN A 34 -52.73 -19.15 11.69
N ASP A 35 -53.50 -18.13 11.32
CA ASP A 35 -53.23 -16.70 11.54
C ASP A 35 -53.06 -16.40 13.04
N TYR A 36 -51.78 -16.34 13.49
CA TYR A 36 -51.47 -15.77 14.81
C TYR A 36 -51.21 -14.30 14.63
N GLY A 37 -52.14 -13.53 15.20
CA GLY A 37 -52.19 -12.10 15.23
C GLY A 37 -50.84 -11.44 15.50
N SER A 38 -50.64 -10.34 14.83
CA SER A 38 -49.58 -9.36 14.97
C SER A 38 -49.33 -8.97 16.43
N SER A 39 -48.44 -9.69 17.11
CA SER A 39 -47.82 -9.21 18.32
C SER A 39 -46.68 -8.29 17.92
N GLN A 40 -46.79 -7.01 18.25
CA GLN A 40 -45.79 -5.99 18.18
C GLN A 40 -44.44 -6.51 18.72
N LEU A 41 -43.51 -6.86 17.87
CA LEU A 41 -42.09 -6.90 18.23
C LEU A 41 -41.65 -5.43 18.34
N GLY A 42 -41.25 -5.02 19.51
CA GLY A 42 -40.75 -3.70 19.80
C GLY A 42 -39.39 -3.44 19.08
N PRO A 43 -38.91 -2.20 19.09
CA PRO A 43 -37.74 -1.75 18.31
C PRO A 43 -36.42 -2.16 18.98
N PHE A 44 -36.14 -3.47 19.11
CA PHE A 44 -34.90 -4.00 19.74
C PHE A 44 -34.04 -4.90 18.84
N GLY A 45 -34.37 -5.04 17.54
CA GLY A 45 -33.65 -5.93 16.65
C GLY A 45 -32.50 -5.26 15.85
N ASP A 46 -32.64 -3.98 15.56
CA ASP A 46 -31.73 -3.33 14.59
C ASP A 46 -30.41 -2.81 15.22
N ASP A 47 -30.40 -2.50 16.52
CA ASP A 47 -29.23 -1.91 17.20
C ASP A 47 -28.17 -2.98 17.58
N GLU A 48 -28.55 -4.22 17.86
CA GLU A 48 -27.60 -5.30 18.17
C GLU A 48 -26.86 -5.80 16.92
N ASP A 49 -27.52 -5.93 15.78
CA ASP A 49 -26.89 -6.34 14.52
C ASP A 49 -25.93 -5.28 13.99
N ILE A 50 -26.24 -4.00 14.15
CA ILE A 50 -25.34 -2.89 13.80
C ILE A 50 -24.11 -2.89 14.72
N GLY A 51 -24.29 -3.19 16.00
CA GLY A 51 -23.20 -3.30 16.98
C GLY A 51 -22.22 -4.43 16.62
N ILE A 52 -22.74 -5.62 16.35
CA ILE A 52 -21.94 -6.82 16.03
C ILE A 52 -21.19 -6.64 14.71
N SER A 53 -21.80 -6.08 13.69
CA SER A 53 -21.14 -5.82 12.39
C SER A 53 -20.01 -4.80 12.51
N SER A 54 -20.21 -3.73 13.27
CA SER A 54 -19.19 -2.69 13.49
C SER A 54 -18.01 -3.18 14.31
N PHE A 55 -18.23 -4.06 15.30
CA PHE A 55 -17.17 -4.70 16.06
C PHE A 55 -16.35 -5.67 15.18
N SER A 56 -17.03 -6.45 14.34
CA SER A 56 -16.38 -7.35 13.39
C SER A 56 -15.48 -6.59 12.41
N GLU A 57 -15.95 -5.49 11.83
CA GLU A 57 -15.20 -4.65 10.92
C GLU A 57 -13.95 -4.04 11.58
N LYS A 58 -14.07 -3.52 12.79
CA LYS A 58 -12.92 -2.98 13.55
C LYS A 58 -11.87 -4.04 13.84
N THR A 59 -12.29 -5.25 14.21
CA THR A 59 -11.39 -6.36 14.51
C THR A 59 -10.61 -6.81 13.26
N VAL A 60 -11.31 -6.94 12.12
CA VAL A 60 -10.69 -7.26 10.83
C VAL A 60 -9.67 -6.18 10.44
N ARG A 61 -10.03 -4.91 10.59
CA ARG A 61 -9.15 -3.77 10.28
C ARG A 61 -7.90 -3.75 11.18
N GLN A 62 -8.03 -3.99 12.46
CA GLN A 62 -6.89 -4.09 13.38
C GLN A 62 -5.96 -5.25 13.01
N GLY A 63 -6.52 -6.41 12.66
CA GLY A 63 -5.75 -7.55 12.17
C GLY A 63 -4.96 -7.22 10.89
N PHE A 64 -5.60 -6.52 9.96
CA PHE A 64 -4.97 -6.04 8.73
C PHE A 64 -3.81 -5.08 9.01
N ILE A 65 -4.01 -4.04 9.82
CA ILE A 65 -2.97 -3.08 10.20
C ILE A 65 -1.77 -3.79 10.84
N ARG A 66 -2.02 -4.68 11.80
CA ARG A 66 -0.95 -5.45 12.45
C ARG A 66 -0.17 -6.31 11.45
N LYS A 67 -0.84 -6.95 10.50
CA LYS A 67 -0.22 -7.75 9.45
C LYS A 67 0.67 -6.88 8.54
N VAL A 68 0.17 -5.73 8.09
CA VAL A 68 0.91 -4.80 7.23
C VAL A 68 2.18 -4.31 7.94
N TYR A 69 2.08 -3.83 9.19
CA TYR A 69 3.26 -3.36 9.92
C TYR A 69 4.26 -4.48 10.23
N SER A 70 3.80 -5.72 10.45
CA SER A 70 4.70 -6.86 10.63
C SER A 70 5.51 -7.15 9.36
N ILE A 71 4.88 -7.08 8.19
CA ILE A 71 5.55 -7.25 6.90
C ILE A 71 6.53 -6.10 6.66
N LEU A 72 6.09 -4.86 6.84
CA LEU A 72 6.92 -3.67 6.71
C LEU A 72 8.15 -3.72 7.61
N PHE A 73 7.99 -4.16 8.86
CA PHE A 73 9.10 -4.31 9.79
C PHE A 73 10.16 -5.28 9.28
N VAL A 74 9.74 -6.44 8.74
CA VAL A 74 10.66 -7.42 8.14
C VAL A 74 11.38 -6.82 6.92
N GLN A 75 10.66 -6.12 6.04
CA GLN A 75 11.25 -5.45 4.87
C GLN A 75 12.32 -4.44 5.28
N LEU A 76 12.01 -3.59 6.26
CA LEU A 76 12.96 -2.58 6.77
C LEU A 76 14.19 -3.23 7.42
N LEU A 77 14.02 -4.33 8.17
CA LEU A 77 15.16 -5.07 8.74
C LEU A 77 16.07 -5.64 7.66
N VAL A 78 15.51 -6.23 6.61
CA VAL A 78 16.27 -6.74 5.46
C VAL A 78 17.05 -5.59 4.80
N SER A 79 16.40 -4.45 4.59
CA SER A 79 17.03 -3.28 3.95
C SER A 79 18.17 -2.73 4.80
N ILE A 80 17.96 -2.58 6.11
CA ILE A 80 19.00 -2.12 7.04
C ILE A 80 20.20 -3.07 7.02
N ALA A 81 19.97 -4.39 7.06
CA ALA A 81 21.03 -5.38 7.02
C ALA A 81 21.88 -5.28 5.75
N ILE A 82 21.24 -5.14 4.59
CA ILE A 82 21.91 -5.01 3.28
C ILE A 82 22.68 -3.67 3.20
N VAL A 83 22.07 -2.56 3.61
CA VAL A 83 22.73 -1.25 3.62
C VAL A 83 23.94 -1.26 4.55
N CYS A 84 23.81 -1.82 5.75
CA CYS A 84 24.94 -1.97 6.69
C CYS A 84 26.06 -2.81 6.09
N LEU A 85 25.75 -3.93 5.43
CA LEU A 85 26.73 -4.76 4.76
C LEU A 85 27.51 -3.96 3.68
N PHE A 86 26.81 -3.13 2.89
CA PHE A 86 27.43 -2.38 1.80
C PHE A 86 28.27 -1.19 2.30
N VAL A 87 27.87 -0.60 3.38
CA VAL A 87 28.53 0.60 3.95
C VAL A 87 29.68 0.22 4.87
N LEU A 88 29.52 -0.83 5.69
CA LEU A 88 30.52 -1.21 6.69
C LEU A 88 31.59 -2.17 6.15
N SER A 89 31.34 -2.88 5.05
CA SER A 89 32.29 -3.85 4.48
C SER A 89 33.07 -3.26 3.30
N PRO A 90 34.37 -2.90 3.46
CA PRO A 90 35.17 -2.30 2.38
C PRO A 90 35.26 -3.14 1.10
N PRO A 91 35.40 -4.50 1.17
CA PRO A 91 35.45 -5.30 -0.05
C PRO A 91 34.10 -5.28 -0.81
N VAL A 92 32.96 -5.33 -0.12
CA VAL A 92 31.62 -5.26 -0.72
C VAL A 92 31.41 -3.88 -1.34
N ASN A 93 31.74 -2.81 -0.60
CA ASN A 93 31.64 -1.43 -1.09
C ASN A 93 32.41 -1.23 -2.38
N SER A 94 33.67 -1.66 -2.45
CA SER A 94 34.50 -1.52 -3.63
C SER A 94 33.99 -2.35 -4.82
N TYR A 95 33.47 -3.55 -4.56
CA TYR A 95 32.89 -4.41 -5.59
C TYR A 95 31.64 -3.77 -6.23
N VAL A 96 30.72 -3.30 -5.39
CA VAL A 96 29.46 -2.70 -5.83
C VAL A 96 29.70 -1.42 -6.67
N ARG A 97 30.66 -0.58 -6.24
CA ARG A 97 31.03 0.63 -6.98
C ARG A 97 31.64 0.35 -8.36
N ARG A 98 32.30 -0.79 -8.53
CA ARG A 98 32.90 -1.19 -9.81
C ARG A 98 31.90 -1.81 -10.78
N ASN A 99 30.85 -2.45 -10.27
CA ASN A 99 29.91 -3.24 -11.06
C ASN A 99 28.58 -2.50 -11.27
N GLN A 100 28.61 -1.38 -11.96
CA GLN A 100 27.41 -0.53 -12.20
C GLN A 100 26.30 -1.25 -12.97
N TRP A 101 26.59 -2.29 -13.75
CA TRP A 101 25.56 -3.06 -14.46
C TRP A 101 24.57 -3.74 -13.49
N MET A 102 25.04 -4.14 -12.31
CA MET A 102 24.18 -4.72 -11.26
C MET A 102 23.18 -3.71 -10.72
N PHE A 103 23.55 -2.42 -10.64
CA PHE A 103 22.64 -1.35 -10.27
C PHE A 103 21.49 -1.24 -11.29
N TRP A 104 21.80 -1.17 -12.58
CA TRP A 104 20.79 -1.04 -13.62
C TRP A 104 19.88 -2.26 -13.71
N SER A 105 20.42 -3.47 -13.57
CA SER A 105 19.61 -4.69 -13.56
C SER A 105 18.67 -4.76 -12.36
N ALA A 106 19.15 -4.41 -11.16
CA ALA A 106 18.30 -4.34 -9.97
C ALA A 106 17.23 -3.28 -10.11
N TRP A 107 17.54 -2.11 -10.67
CA TRP A 107 16.58 -1.04 -10.91
C TRP A 107 15.44 -1.48 -11.85
N ILE A 108 15.77 -2.15 -12.96
CA ILE A 108 14.77 -2.70 -13.88
C ILE A 108 13.89 -3.74 -13.16
N LEU A 109 14.52 -4.67 -12.41
CA LEU A 109 13.79 -5.71 -11.68
C LEU A 109 12.86 -5.12 -10.61
N THR A 110 13.31 -4.10 -9.89
CA THR A 110 12.48 -3.38 -8.91
C THR A 110 11.22 -2.81 -9.57
N ILE A 111 11.35 -2.15 -10.73
CA ILE A 111 10.21 -1.62 -11.48
C ILE A 111 9.27 -2.76 -11.93
N VAL A 112 9.81 -3.86 -12.45
CA VAL A 112 9.01 -5.01 -12.90
C VAL A 112 8.21 -5.61 -11.74
N PHE A 113 8.84 -5.85 -10.59
CA PHE A 113 8.14 -6.40 -9.41
C PHE A 113 7.13 -5.41 -8.84
N MET A 114 7.46 -4.11 -8.80
CA MET A 114 6.53 -3.08 -8.37
C MET A 114 5.28 -3.04 -9.26
N ILE A 115 5.44 -3.04 -10.59
CA ILE A 115 4.32 -3.06 -11.54
C ILE A 115 3.51 -4.36 -11.39
N ALA A 116 4.17 -5.50 -11.21
CA ALA A 116 3.49 -6.79 -11.03
C ALA A 116 2.59 -6.77 -9.77
N ILE A 117 3.06 -6.22 -8.65
CA ILE A 117 2.27 -6.13 -7.42
C ILE A 117 1.19 -5.05 -7.54
N ALA A 118 1.49 -3.90 -8.15
CA ALA A 118 0.55 -2.79 -8.25
C ALA A 118 -0.59 -3.06 -9.24
N CYS A 119 -0.28 -3.64 -10.41
CA CYS A 119 -1.24 -3.78 -11.51
C CYS A 119 -1.92 -5.15 -11.57
N CYS A 120 -1.29 -6.23 -11.06
CA CYS A 120 -1.83 -7.58 -11.15
C CYS A 120 -2.52 -7.97 -9.83
N GLU A 121 -3.84 -7.81 -9.75
CA GLU A 121 -4.62 -8.13 -8.55
C GLU A 121 -4.42 -9.59 -8.11
N ASN A 122 -4.42 -10.54 -9.05
CA ASN A 122 -4.16 -11.94 -8.75
C ASN A 122 -2.77 -12.17 -8.13
N ALA A 123 -1.75 -11.45 -8.59
CA ALA A 123 -0.39 -11.60 -8.07
C ALA A 123 -0.26 -11.06 -6.63
N ARG A 124 -0.95 -9.95 -6.29
CA ARG A 124 -0.86 -9.34 -4.96
C ARG A 124 -1.73 -10.04 -3.90
N ARG A 125 -2.76 -10.81 -4.31
CA ARG A 125 -3.69 -11.52 -3.41
C ARG A 125 -3.40 -13.01 -3.26
N SER A 126 -2.76 -13.65 -4.24
CA SER A 126 -2.51 -15.09 -4.23
C SER A 126 -1.32 -15.48 -3.37
N TYR A 127 -1.57 -16.23 -2.30
CA TYR A 127 -0.51 -16.88 -1.53
C TYR A 127 -0.01 -18.15 -2.26
N PRO A 128 1.30 -18.45 -2.34
CA PRO A 128 2.44 -17.70 -1.75
C PRO A 128 3.05 -16.65 -2.69
N LEU A 129 2.54 -16.49 -3.92
CA LEU A 129 3.13 -15.64 -4.97
C LEU A 129 3.32 -14.18 -4.51
N ASN A 130 2.35 -13.64 -3.78
CA ASN A 130 2.39 -12.27 -3.27
C ASN A 130 3.59 -12.01 -2.34
N PHE A 131 3.93 -12.95 -1.44
CA PHE A 131 5.10 -12.83 -0.57
C PHE A 131 6.41 -13.04 -1.31
N ILE A 132 6.44 -13.92 -2.33
CA ILE A 132 7.62 -14.14 -3.17
C ILE A 132 7.94 -12.86 -3.94
N LEU A 133 6.95 -12.26 -4.60
CA LEU A 133 7.13 -11.02 -5.35
C LEU A 133 7.56 -9.86 -4.45
N LEU A 134 6.92 -9.72 -3.28
CA LEU A 134 7.29 -8.69 -2.31
C LEU A 134 8.71 -8.89 -1.77
N GLY A 135 9.10 -10.14 -1.49
CA GLY A 135 10.46 -10.48 -1.04
C GLY A 135 11.51 -10.16 -2.10
N LEU A 136 11.28 -10.54 -3.36
CA LEU A 136 12.16 -10.22 -4.48
C LEU A 136 12.26 -8.71 -4.70
N PHE A 137 11.12 -8.00 -4.67
CA PHE A 137 11.11 -6.54 -4.70
C PHE A 137 11.96 -5.93 -3.58
N THR A 138 11.76 -6.39 -2.33
CA THR A 138 12.50 -5.89 -1.17
C THR A 138 14.00 -6.11 -1.30
N LEU A 139 14.44 -7.27 -1.81
CA LEU A 139 15.85 -7.56 -2.05
C LEU A 139 16.45 -6.64 -3.12
N CYS A 140 15.77 -6.46 -4.24
CA CYS A 140 16.22 -5.58 -5.33
C CYS A 140 16.30 -4.12 -4.85
N GLU A 141 15.27 -3.63 -4.17
CA GLU A 141 15.22 -2.26 -3.65
C GLU A 141 16.28 -2.05 -2.56
N SER A 142 16.46 -3.00 -1.63
CA SER A 142 17.49 -2.94 -0.59
C SER A 142 18.90 -2.91 -1.19
N TYR A 143 19.12 -3.64 -2.29
CA TYR A 143 20.35 -3.58 -3.04
C TYR A 143 20.59 -2.18 -3.63
N LEU A 144 19.58 -1.57 -4.26
CA LEU A 144 19.67 -0.21 -4.83
C LEU A 144 20.00 0.82 -3.76
N ILE A 145 19.30 0.78 -2.63
CA ILE A 145 19.54 1.68 -1.50
C ILE A 145 20.96 1.48 -0.96
N GLY A 146 21.40 0.23 -0.85
CA GLY A 146 22.76 -0.13 -0.42
C GLY A 146 23.83 0.45 -1.35
N VAL A 147 23.64 0.34 -2.68
CA VAL A 147 24.54 0.93 -3.68
C VAL A 147 24.61 2.45 -3.54
N VAL A 148 23.46 3.13 -3.43
CA VAL A 148 23.41 4.58 -3.22
C VAL A 148 24.11 4.94 -1.93
N SER A 149 23.80 4.28 -0.82
CA SER A 149 24.39 4.52 0.51
C SER A 149 25.89 4.30 0.55
N ALA A 150 26.41 3.36 -0.25
CA ALA A 150 27.85 3.09 -0.36
C ALA A 150 28.66 4.31 -0.85
N HIS A 151 28.05 5.32 -1.46
CA HIS A 151 28.70 6.55 -1.90
C HIS A 151 28.77 7.63 -0.81
N TYR A 152 28.15 7.41 0.33
CA TYR A 152 28.14 8.32 1.48
C TYR A 152 29.07 7.83 2.59
N LYS A 153 29.40 8.68 3.53
CA LYS A 153 30.17 8.31 4.72
C LYS A 153 29.29 7.50 5.68
N VAL A 154 29.88 6.52 6.38
CA VAL A 154 29.17 5.67 7.34
C VAL A 154 28.31 6.48 8.31
N ASN A 155 28.88 7.54 8.89
CA ASN A 155 28.16 8.38 9.87
C ASN A 155 26.97 9.12 9.27
N GLU A 156 27.01 9.47 7.98
CA GLU A 156 25.90 10.13 7.27
C GLU A 156 24.75 9.13 7.09
N VAL A 157 25.06 7.91 6.69
CA VAL A 157 24.06 6.83 6.51
C VAL A 157 23.39 6.47 7.83
N LEU A 158 24.17 6.26 8.90
CA LEU A 158 23.63 5.94 10.21
C LEU A 158 22.77 7.07 10.78
N MET A 159 23.20 8.32 10.59
CA MET A 159 22.41 9.48 10.98
C MET A 159 21.11 9.59 10.19
N ALA A 160 21.14 9.36 8.87
CA ALA A 160 19.94 9.33 8.03
C ALA A 160 18.95 8.24 8.50
N MET A 161 19.43 7.02 8.77
CA MET A 161 18.60 5.93 9.29
C MET A 161 17.91 6.33 10.60
N GLY A 162 18.66 6.91 11.56
CA GLY A 162 18.11 7.36 12.83
C GLY A 162 17.04 8.44 12.66
N ILE A 163 17.30 9.45 11.81
CA ILE A 163 16.35 10.52 11.55
C ILE A 163 15.08 9.96 10.88
N VAL A 164 15.22 9.12 9.86
CA VAL A 164 14.07 8.53 9.17
C VAL A 164 13.23 7.66 10.11
N ALA A 165 13.85 6.87 10.98
CA ALA A 165 13.12 6.07 11.96
C ALA A 165 12.26 6.95 12.89
N VAL A 166 12.81 8.06 13.38
CA VAL A 166 12.06 9.02 14.23
C VAL A 166 10.98 9.74 13.43
N VAL A 167 11.31 10.25 12.24
CA VAL A 167 10.38 11.00 11.40
C VAL A 167 9.22 10.11 10.93
N SER A 168 9.50 8.90 10.44
CA SER A 168 8.44 7.98 9.99
C SER A 168 7.54 7.54 11.14
N LEU A 169 8.08 7.31 12.34
CA LEU A 169 7.28 7.01 13.52
C LEU A 169 6.39 8.21 13.89
N ALA A 170 6.95 9.42 13.92
CA ALA A 170 6.19 10.63 14.23
C ALA A 170 5.08 10.89 13.21
N ILE A 171 5.36 10.72 11.91
CA ILE A 171 4.37 10.85 10.83
C ILE A 171 3.27 9.80 10.98
N THR A 172 3.63 8.56 11.26
CA THR A 172 2.67 7.47 11.48
C THR A 172 1.74 7.78 12.66
N LEU A 173 2.28 8.20 13.80
CA LEU A 173 1.48 8.60 14.96
C LEU A 173 0.57 9.79 14.65
N PHE A 174 1.07 10.79 13.93
CA PHE A 174 0.27 11.91 13.45
C PHE A 174 -0.89 11.45 12.56
N ALA A 175 -0.62 10.55 11.60
CA ALA A 175 -1.63 10.01 10.70
C ALA A 175 -2.76 9.27 11.44
N PHE A 176 -2.43 8.55 12.53
CA PHE A 176 -3.40 7.88 13.41
C PHE A 176 -4.26 8.87 14.21
N GLN A 177 -3.70 9.98 14.63
CA GLN A 177 -4.36 10.92 15.55
C GLN A 177 -5.12 12.04 14.84
N THR A 178 -4.70 12.42 13.63
CA THR A 178 -5.28 13.55 12.92
C THR A 178 -6.69 13.29 12.43
N LYS A 179 -7.55 14.29 12.60
CA LYS A 179 -8.93 14.30 12.08
C LYS A 179 -8.98 14.63 10.59
N TYR A 180 -7.94 15.29 10.06
CA TYR A 180 -7.88 15.62 8.64
C TYR A 180 -7.80 14.36 7.79
N ASP A 181 -8.51 14.39 6.65
CA ASP A 181 -8.54 13.30 5.68
C ASP A 181 -7.57 13.57 4.52
N PHE A 182 -6.37 13.01 4.65
CA PHE A 182 -5.33 13.11 3.62
C PHE A 182 -5.56 12.14 2.45
N THR A 183 -6.47 11.18 2.59
CA THR A 183 -6.75 10.22 1.50
C THR A 183 -7.33 10.89 0.24
N MET A 184 -7.88 12.09 0.39
CA MET A 184 -8.38 12.91 -0.73
C MET A 184 -7.25 13.58 -1.52
N MET A 185 -6.03 13.63 -0.98
CA MET A 185 -4.91 14.34 -1.60
C MET A 185 -4.17 13.50 -2.66
N GLY A 186 -4.57 12.24 -2.90
CA GLY A 186 -3.87 11.34 -3.81
C GLY A 186 -3.60 11.93 -5.21
N GLY A 187 -4.60 12.60 -5.81
CA GLY A 187 -4.43 13.27 -7.09
C GLY A 187 -3.44 14.45 -7.05
N CYS A 188 -3.47 15.24 -5.98
CA CYS A 188 -2.53 16.36 -5.80
C CYS A 188 -1.08 15.85 -5.59
N LEU A 189 -0.91 14.81 -4.76
CA LEU A 189 0.39 14.19 -4.52
C LEU A 189 0.94 13.52 -5.77
N PHE A 190 0.09 12.90 -6.58
CA PHE A 190 0.49 12.35 -7.87
C PHE A 190 1.06 13.43 -8.81
N VAL A 191 0.38 14.57 -8.92
CA VAL A 191 0.90 15.71 -9.70
C VAL A 191 2.22 16.22 -9.10
N ALA A 192 2.32 16.30 -7.76
CA ALA A 192 3.54 16.72 -7.09
C ALA A 192 4.73 15.82 -7.41
N VAL A 193 4.53 14.48 -7.49
CA VAL A 193 5.59 13.52 -7.90
C VAL A 193 5.99 13.74 -9.36
N ILE A 194 5.05 13.99 -10.28
CA ILE A 194 5.38 14.28 -11.69
C ILE A 194 6.25 15.54 -11.77
N VAL A 195 5.88 16.60 -11.04
CA VAL A 195 6.67 17.83 -10.98
C VAL A 195 8.05 17.55 -10.37
N LEU A 196 8.13 16.75 -9.32
CA LEU A 196 9.37 16.36 -8.68
C LEU A 196 10.27 15.57 -9.65
N LEU A 197 9.72 14.65 -10.44
CA LEU A 197 10.47 13.92 -11.48
C LEU A 197 11.03 14.86 -12.54
N CYS A 198 10.24 15.82 -13.04
CA CYS A 198 10.72 16.82 -13.98
C CYS A 198 11.83 17.69 -13.36
N PHE A 199 11.67 18.07 -12.08
CA PHE A 199 12.69 18.81 -11.36
C PHE A 199 13.97 17.98 -11.15
N GLY A 200 13.84 16.67 -10.87
CA GLY A 200 14.96 15.74 -10.79
C GLY A 200 15.77 15.70 -12.09
N ILE A 201 15.10 15.65 -13.24
CA ILE A 201 15.76 15.72 -14.55
C ILE A 201 16.54 17.03 -14.70
N LEU A 202 15.97 18.16 -14.29
CA LEU A 202 16.67 19.46 -14.32
C LEU A 202 17.95 19.47 -13.47
N THR A 203 17.95 18.77 -12.31
CA THR A 203 19.14 18.69 -11.44
C THR A 203 20.32 17.95 -12.11
N ILE A 204 20.05 17.09 -13.09
CA ILE A 204 21.10 16.39 -13.88
C ILE A 204 21.82 17.36 -14.79
N PHE A 205 21.10 18.31 -15.39
CA PHE A 205 21.69 19.33 -16.28
C PHE A 205 22.35 20.48 -15.51
N PHE A 206 21.73 20.90 -14.44
CA PHE A 206 22.22 22.00 -13.61
C PHE A 206 22.90 21.46 -12.36
N HIS A 207 24.21 21.25 -12.39
CA HIS A 207 25.01 20.68 -11.29
C HIS A 207 25.14 21.61 -10.07
N SER A 208 24.08 22.31 -9.69
CA SER A 208 24.07 23.23 -8.55
C SER A 208 23.76 22.48 -7.25
N LYS A 209 24.65 22.62 -6.26
CA LYS A 209 24.45 22.10 -4.90
C LYS A 209 23.14 22.59 -4.26
N ILE A 210 22.83 23.89 -4.44
CA ILE A 210 21.61 24.50 -3.88
C ILE A 210 20.37 23.89 -4.54
N LEU A 211 20.38 23.69 -5.86
CA LEU A 211 19.25 23.09 -6.60
C LEU A 211 18.98 21.67 -6.12
N ARG A 212 20.02 20.87 -5.94
CA ARG A 212 19.89 19.49 -5.40
C ARG A 212 19.38 19.48 -3.97
N LEU A 213 19.81 20.41 -3.12
CA LEU A 213 19.32 20.53 -1.75
C LEU A 213 17.82 20.86 -1.73
N ILE A 214 17.37 21.83 -2.56
CA ILE A 214 15.97 22.20 -2.69
C ILE A 214 15.16 20.99 -3.19
N TYR A 215 15.65 20.29 -4.20
CA TYR A 215 15.03 19.07 -4.73
C TYR A 215 14.84 18.00 -3.63
N ALA A 216 15.89 17.74 -2.86
CA ALA A 216 15.84 16.73 -1.80
C ALA A 216 14.88 17.15 -0.67
N CYS A 217 14.82 18.42 -0.29
CA CYS A 217 13.88 18.92 0.71
C CYS A 217 12.42 18.80 0.25
N ILE A 218 12.13 19.15 -1.00
CA ILE A 218 10.78 19.03 -1.58
C ILE A 218 10.41 17.56 -1.67
N GLY A 219 11.33 16.68 -2.11
CA GLY A 219 11.12 15.25 -2.18
C GLY A 219 10.79 14.64 -0.81
N ALA A 220 11.57 14.98 0.21
CA ALA A 220 11.31 14.54 1.58
C ALA A 220 9.92 14.97 2.10
N LEU A 221 9.49 16.19 1.78
CA LEU A 221 8.17 16.69 2.15
C LEU A 221 7.05 15.91 1.44
N ILE A 222 7.17 15.70 0.13
CA ILE A 222 6.16 14.98 -0.67
C ILE A 222 6.03 13.55 -0.18
N PHE A 223 7.12 12.81 0.02
CA PHE A 223 7.07 11.42 0.50
C PHE A 223 6.68 11.30 1.98
N GLY A 224 6.95 12.32 2.79
CA GLY A 224 6.35 12.43 4.12
C GLY A 224 4.83 12.55 4.07
N LEU A 225 4.27 13.32 3.12
CA LEU A 225 2.82 13.43 2.90
C LEU A 225 2.21 12.12 2.33
N TYR A 226 2.93 11.41 1.45
CA TYR A 226 2.52 10.08 1.00
C TYR A 226 2.43 9.11 2.17
N LEU A 227 3.42 9.09 3.06
CA LEU A 227 3.40 8.25 4.25
C LEU A 227 2.19 8.53 5.17
N VAL A 228 1.76 9.81 5.30
CA VAL A 228 0.52 10.17 6.01
C VAL A 228 -0.68 9.58 5.29
N MET A 229 -0.78 9.81 3.98
CA MET A 229 -1.90 9.37 3.15
C MET A 229 -2.04 7.85 3.15
N ASP A 230 -0.95 7.11 2.92
CA ASP A 230 -0.96 5.66 2.83
C ASP A 230 -1.25 5.01 4.18
N THR A 231 -0.75 5.60 5.28
CA THR A 231 -1.15 5.19 6.64
C THR A 231 -2.65 5.37 6.85
N GLN A 232 -3.25 6.47 6.39
CA GLN A 232 -4.70 6.71 6.53
C GLN A 232 -5.53 5.81 5.59
N LEU A 233 -5.07 5.52 4.38
CA LEU A 233 -5.70 4.56 3.46
C LEU A 233 -5.78 3.16 4.09
N MET A 234 -4.74 2.77 4.82
CA MET A 234 -4.71 1.50 5.55
C MET A 234 -5.65 1.52 6.77
N MET A 235 -5.75 2.64 7.48
CA MET A 235 -6.64 2.77 8.64
C MET A 235 -8.12 2.62 8.29
N GLY A 236 -8.55 3.18 7.15
CA GLY A 236 -9.96 3.20 6.74
C GLY A 236 -10.86 3.94 7.74
N GLY A 237 -11.99 3.36 8.08
CA GLY A 237 -12.96 3.95 9.02
C GLY A 237 -13.67 5.15 8.40
N ASN A 238 -13.64 6.31 9.06
CA ASN A 238 -14.30 7.53 8.61
C ASN A 238 -13.57 8.27 7.47
N LYS A 239 -12.52 7.65 6.87
CA LYS A 239 -11.79 8.22 5.74
C LYS A 239 -12.52 7.95 4.43
N ARG A 240 -12.41 8.88 3.48
CA ARG A 240 -13.12 8.79 2.19
C ARG A 240 -12.66 7.60 1.35
N TYR A 241 -11.36 7.27 1.41
CA TYR A 241 -10.77 6.15 0.70
C TYR A 241 -10.08 5.20 1.68
N SER A 242 -10.10 3.91 1.36
CA SER A 242 -9.43 2.88 2.15
C SER A 242 -8.96 1.73 1.27
N ILE A 243 -7.88 1.08 1.69
CA ILE A 243 -7.37 -0.14 1.07
C ILE A 243 -8.14 -1.34 1.63
N SER A 244 -8.49 -2.31 0.76
CA SER A 244 -9.11 -3.57 1.18
C SER A 244 -8.15 -4.36 2.10
N PRO A 245 -8.68 -5.01 3.17
CA PRO A 245 -7.86 -5.88 4.02
C PRO A 245 -7.18 -7.04 3.28
N GLU A 246 -7.66 -7.42 2.10
CA GLU A 246 -7.04 -8.43 1.24
C GLU A 246 -5.76 -7.93 0.57
N ASP A 247 -5.61 -6.61 0.39
CA ASP A 247 -4.49 -5.98 -0.29
C ASP A 247 -3.34 -5.62 0.67
N TYR A 248 -3.11 -6.43 1.71
CA TYR A 248 -2.08 -6.18 2.74
C TYR A 248 -0.65 -6.13 2.19
N VAL A 249 -0.36 -6.87 1.11
CA VAL A 249 0.95 -6.83 0.43
C VAL A 249 1.14 -5.50 -0.28
N PHE A 250 0.11 -5.00 -0.96
CA PHE A 250 0.13 -3.70 -1.61
C PHE A 250 0.26 -2.55 -0.60
N ALA A 251 -0.46 -2.62 0.52
CA ALA A 251 -0.33 -1.63 1.59
C ALA A 251 1.08 -1.62 2.20
N ALA A 252 1.68 -2.78 2.43
CA ALA A 252 3.06 -2.87 2.93
C ALA A 252 4.07 -2.34 1.93
N LEU A 253 3.90 -2.62 0.63
CA LEU A 253 4.73 -2.11 -0.45
C LEU A 253 4.74 -0.57 -0.47
N ASN A 254 3.57 0.07 -0.42
CA ASN A 254 3.46 1.53 -0.46
C ASN A 254 4.18 2.17 0.73
N LEU A 255 3.88 1.75 1.96
CA LEU A 255 4.55 2.27 3.15
C LEU A 255 6.08 2.06 3.11
N TYR A 256 6.53 0.92 2.59
CA TYR A 256 7.95 0.63 2.43
C TYR A 256 8.61 1.61 1.44
N ILE A 257 8.01 1.82 0.26
CA ILE A 257 8.51 2.76 -0.76
C ILE A 257 8.60 4.18 -0.19
N ASP A 258 7.58 4.64 0.55
CA ASP A 258 7.57 5.96 1.17
C ASP A 258 8.73 6.16 2.14
N ILE A 259 8.93 5.19 3.06
CA ILE A 259 10.00 5.27 4.07
C ILE A 259 11.39 5.21 3.43
N VAL A 260 11.57 4.33 2.45
CA VAL A 260 12.85 4.17 1.75
C VAL A 260 13.18 5.41 0.92
N THR A 261 12.21 5.95 0.21
CA THR A 261 12.42 7.17 -0.58
C THR A 261 12.69 8.37 0.33
N LEU A 262 11.98 8.47 1.46
CA LEU A 262 12.26 9.47 2.49
C LEU A 262 13.70 9.34 3.03
N PHE A 263 14.18 8.11 3.24
CA PHE A 263 15.56 7.85 3.62
C PHE A 263 16.55 8.38 2.59
N LEU A 264 16.34 8.12 1.30
CA LEU A 264 17.24 8.58 0.24
C LEU A 264 17.31 10.12 0.18
N TYR A 265 16.19 10.80 0.30
CA TYR A 265 16.18 12.28 0.34
C TYR A 265 16.85 12.85 1.59
N ILE A 266 16.60 12.28 2.76
CA ILE A 266 17.27 12.73 4.00
C ILE A 266 18.77 12.45 3.93
N LEU A 267 19.19 11.32 3.38
CA LEU A 267 20.59 10.98 3.16
C LEU A 267 21.26 12.00 2.21
N GLU A 268 20.57 12.38 1.12
CA GLU A 268 21.06 13.41 0.20
C GLU A 268 21.19 14.77 0.87
N ILE A 269 20.21 15.21 1.67
CA ILE A 269 20.27 16.46 2.43
C ILE A 269 21.50 16.47 3.36
N ILE A 270 21.72 15.38 4.11
CA ILE A 270 22.85 15.26 5.04
C ILE A 270 24.18 15.29 4.29
N GLY A 271 24.28 14.53 3.18
CA GLY A 271 25.50 14.50 2.35
C GLY A 271 25.82 15.86 1.75
N LEU A 272 24.82 16.60 1.27
CA LEU A 272 24.99 17.96 0.73
C LEU A 272 25.33 19.00 1.81
N ALA A 273 24.79 18.85 3.01
CA ALA A 273 25.05 19.79 4.12
C ALA A 273 26.46 19.67 4.69
N ARG A 274 27.10 18.49 4.56
CA ARG A 274 28.44 18.21 5.14
C ARG A 274 29.60 18.36 4.16
N ASN A 275 29.33 18.49 2.87
CA ASN A 275 30.31 18.75 1.81
C ASN A 275 30.20 20.21 1.35
#